data_fe41d1c307c120eff06fc70eab21ae1d
#
_entry.id   fe41d1c307c120eff06fc70eab21ae1d
#
_cell.length_a   1.000
_cell.length_b   1.000
_cell.length_c   1.000
_cell.angle_alpha   90.00
_cell.angle_beta   90.00
_cell.angle_gamma   90.00
#
_symmetry.space_group_name_H-M   'P 1'
#
loop_
_entity.id
_entity.type
_entity.pdbx_description
1 polymer ?
#
loop_
_entity_poly.entity_id
_entity_poly.type
_entity_poly.pdbx_seq_one_letter_code
_entity_poly.pdbx_strand_id
1 'polypeptide(L)'
;MQALKEELQRLDSVRPGGDLPPQPFSGFVTKRWFDLLNDGPIWEQVATQKSILKVLDEVLGEGFLLSTLGTAVIGAGEKAQPFHVDDSVYSFPRPHPNLVCNTMWAIDDFTKANGATMVVPGSHLFSDDPEPGKYYDHALLTMPAGSIA
;
A
#
# COMPACT_ATOMS: atom_id res chain seq x y z
N MET A 1 3.91 5.08 15.92
CA MET A 1 3.70 3.63 15.66
C MET A 1 2.79 2.97 16.68
N GLN A 2 3.03 3.12 17.99
CA GLN A 2 2.18 2.45 18.99
C GLN A 2 0.69 2.81 18.85
N ALA A 3 0.37 4.10 18.70
CA ALA A 3 -1.01 4.53 18.51
C ALA A 3 -1.69 3.95 17.24
N LEU A 4 -0.93 3.75 16.15
CA LEU A 4 -1.46 3.08 14.95
C LEU A 4 -1.72 1.59 15.19
N LYS A 5 -0.88 0.91 16.00
CA LYS A 5 -1.13 -0.50 16.37
C LYS A 5 -2.39 -0.64 17.24
N GLU A 6 -2.57 0.25 18.20
CA GLU A 6 -3.77 0.28 19.04
C GLU A 6 -5.02 0.55 18.21
N GLU A 7 -4.92 1.45 17.24
CA GLU A 7 -6.01 1.74 16.31
C GLU A 7 -6.36 0.55 15.42
N LEU A 8 -5.37 -0.20 14.91
CA LEU A 8 -5.63 -1.44 14.18
C LEU A 8 -6.33 -2.49 15.03
N GLN A 9 -5.96 -2.61 16.32
CA GLN A 9 -6.65 -3.50 17.26
C GLN A 9 -8.10 -3.05 17.50
N ARG A 10 -8.33 -1.74 17.61
CA ARG A 10 -9.69 -1.19 17.71
C ARG A 10 -10.49 -1.50 16.45
N LEU A 11 -9.94 -1.27 15.26
CA LEU A 11 -10.60 -1.58 13.99
C LEU A 11 -10.98 -3.07 13.91
N ASP A 12 -10.08 -3.97 14.28
CA ASP A 12 -10.36 -5.41 14.29
C ASP A 12 -11.45 -5.79 15.30
N SER A 13 -11.61 -5.02 16.39
CA SER A 13 -12.67 -5.25 17.36
C SER A 13 -14.06 -4.80 16.87
N VAL A 14 -14.14 -3.72 16.08
CA VAL A 14 -15.41 -3.14 15.62
C VAL A 14 -15.80 -3.58 14.21
N ARG A 15 -14.82 -3.94 13.39
CA ARG A 15 -15.00 -4.51 12.03
C ARG A 15 -14.13 -5.77 11.88
N PRO A 16 -14.50 -6.89 12.57
CA PRO A 16 -13.69 -8.10 12.59
C PRO A 16 -13.44 -8.65 11.19
N GLY A 17 -12.19 -8.99 10.90
CA GLY A 17 -11.80 -9.58 9.62
C GLY A 17 -11.55 -8.58 8.50
N GLY A 18 -11.81 -7.29 8.72
CA GLY A 18 -11.63 -6.24 7.70
C GLY A 18 -12.86 -6.04 6.81
N ASP A 19 -12.73 -5.12 5.87
CA ASP A 19 -13.83 -4.68 5.00
C ASP A 19 -13.96 -5.49 3.71
N LEU A 20 -12.99 -6.35 3.40
CA LEU A 20 -13.03 -7.22 2.23
C LEU A 20 -13.13 -8.69 2.61
N PRO A 21 -13.95 -9.46 1.91
CA PRO A 21 -13.94 -10.91 2.06
C PRO A 21 -12.62 -11.50 1.55
N PRO A 22 -12.23 -12.70 2.03
CA PRO A 22 -11.09 -13.44 1.51
C PRO A 22 -11.21 -13.64 -0.01
N GLN A 23 -10.18 -13.27 -0.76
CA GLN A 23 -10.15 -13.39 -2.21
C GLN A 23 -8.70 -13.44 -2.75
N PRO A 24 -8.49 -13.96 -3.98
CA PRO A 24 -7.14 -14.19 -4.50
C PRO A 24 -6.24 -12.96 -4.53
N PHE A 25 -6.76 -11.79 -4.84
CA PHE A 25 -5.96 -10.57 -4.94
C PHE A 25 -5.75 -9.88 -3.60
N SER A 26 -6.81 -9.75 -2.79
CA SER A 26 -6.72 -9.06 -1.49
C SER A 26 -6.14 -9.91 -0.37
N GLY A 27 -6.01 -11.23 -0.59
CA GLY A 27 -5.53 -12.21 0.35
C GLY A 27 -6.66 -13.04 0.98
N PHE A 28 -6.30 -14.21 1.49
CA PHE A 28 -7.24 -15.12 2.18
C PHE A 28 -7.19 -14.97 3.69
N VAL A 29 -6.06 -14.52 4.23
CA VAL A 29 -5.82 -14.31 5.66
C VAL A 29 -5.30 -12.90 5.94
N THR A 30 -5.37 -12.00 4.95
CA THR A 30 -5.04 -10.59 5.08
C THR A 30 -6.29 -9.79 5.43
N LYS A 31 -6.22 -9.00 6.49
CA LYS A 31 -7.30 -8.08 6.87
C LYS A 31 -7.00 -6.71 6.27
N ARG A 32 -8.01 -6.08 5.68
CA ARG A 32 -7.92 -4.75 5.08
C ARG A 32 -9.06 -3.88 5.55
N TRP A 33 -8.74 -2.68 6.02
CA TRP A 33 -9.72 -1.65 6.36
C TRP A 33 -9.50 -0.45 5.48
N PHE A 34 -10.58 0.13 5.00
CA PHE A 34 -10.60 1.31 4.13
C PHE A 34 -11.39 2.45 4.77
N ASP A 35 -11.48 3.58 4.07
CA ASP A 35 -12.18 4.81 4.53
C ASP A 35 -11.73 5.29 5.91
N LEU A 36 -10.46 5.13 6.21
CA LEU A 36 -9.90 5.31 7.54
C LEU A 36 -10.02 6.74 8.07
N LEU A 37 -10.19 7.75 7.21
CA LEU A 37 -10.45 9.12 7.67
C LEU A 37 -11.71 9.22 8.53
N ASN A 38 -12.68 8.32 8.34
CA ASN A 38 -13.90 8.24 9.14
C ASN A 38 -13.68 7.54 10.50
N ASP A 39 -12.53 6.89 10.70
CA ASP A 39 -12.25 6.10 11.89
C ASP A 39 -11.54 6.88 12.99
N GLY A 40 -11.00 8.05 12.67
CA GLY A 40 -10.44 8.93 13.70
C GLY A 40 -9.25 9.80 13.25
N PRO A 41 -8.87 10.78 14.08
CA PRO A 41 -7.93 11.83 13.70
C PRO A 41 -6.49 11.35 13.48
N ILE A 42 -6.13 10.16 13.93
CA ILE A 42 -4.80 9.60 13.68
C ILE A 42 -4.58 9.35 12.18
N TRP A 43 -5.63 8.99 11.45
CA TRP A 43 -5.58 8.75 10.02
C TRP A 43 -5.46 10.05 9.21
N GLU A 44 -6.03 11.13 9.72
CA GLU A 44 -5.80 12.47 9.15
C GLU A 44 -4.32 12.87 9.28
N GLN A 45 -3.67 12.57 10.42
CA GLN A 45 -2.25 12.82 10.61
C GLN A 45 -1.37 12.01 9.65
N VAL A 46 -1.77 10.77 9.35
CA VAL A 46 -1.10 9.95 8.33
C VAL A 46 -1.24 10.61 6.95
N ALA A 47 -2.47 10.92 6.55
CA ALA A 47 -2.76 11.48 5.22
C ALA A 47 -2.14 12.87 5.00
N THR A 48 -1.95 13.65 6.07
CA THR A 48 -1.43 15.03 5.99
C THR A 48 0.04 15.16 6.43
N GLN A 49 0.79 14.07 6.46
CA GLN A 49 2.21 14.11 6.85
C GLN A 49 3.01 14.98 5.88
N LYS A 50 3.50 16.09 6.37
CA LYS A 50 4.13 17.16 5.55
C LYS A 50 5.34 16.69 4.74
N SER A 51 6.15 15.77 5.26
CA SER A 51 7.29 15.23 4.53
C SER A 51 6.87 14.40 3.31
N ILE A 52 5.75 13.68 3.43
CA ILE A 52 5.19 12.88 2.35
C ILE A 52 4.52 13.78 1.32
N LEU A 53 3.71 14.75 1.75
CA LEU A 53 3.05 15.68 0.82
C LEU A 53 4.06 16.43 -0.06
N LYS A 54 5.23 16.80 0.48
CA LYS A 54 6.31 17.40 -0.33
C LYS A 54 6.85 16.47 -1.42
N VAL A 55 7.00 15.18 -1.12
CA VAL A 55 7.42 14.19 -2.12
C VAL A 55 6.34 14.01 -3.18
N LEU A 56 5.07 13.96 -2.77
CA LEU A 56 3.94 13.83 -3.69
C LEU A 56 3.81 15.05 -4.61
N ASP A 57 4.04 16.28 -4.12
CA ASP A 57 4.09 17.49 -4.95
C ASP A 57 5.14 17.38 -6.07
N GLU A 58 6.33 16.82 -5.76
CA GLU A 58 7.39 16.62 -6.76
C GLU A 58 7.07 15.50 -7.75
N VAL A 59 6.36 14.46 -7.31
CA VAL A 59 6.07 13.28 -8.13
C VAL A 59 4.82 13.45 -8.99
N LEU A 60 3.75 14.00 -8.43
CA LEU A 60 2.44 14.14 -9.06
C LEU A 60 2.13 15.55 -9.56
N GLY A 61 2.85 16.56 -9.05
CA GLY A 61 2.55 17.97 -9.27
C GLY A 61 1.46 18.49 -8.33
N GLU A 62 1.23 19.81 -8.39
CA GLU A 62 0.23 20.46 -7.54
C GLU A 62 -1.20 19.97 -7.82
N GLY A 63 -2.01 19.89 -6.78
CA GLY A 63 -3.44 19.59 -6.91
C GLY A 63 -3.78 18.10 -6.92
N PHE A 64 -2.85 17.21 -6.58
CA PHE A 64 -3.16 15.79 -6.40
C PHE A 64 -4.19 15.59 -5.27
N LEU A 65 -4.93 14.49 -5.33
CA LEU A 65 -5.98 14.15 -4.39
C LEU A 65 -5.67 12.82 -3.70
N LEU A 66 -6.09 12.69 -2.43
CA LEU A 66 -6.10 11.40 -1.78
C LEU A 66 -7.16 10.51 -2.43
N SER A 67 -6.73 9.43 -3.05
CA SER A 67 -7.61 8.43 -3.67
C SER A 67 -8.16 7.47 -2.61
N THR A 68 -7.29 6.90 -1.80
CA THR A 68 -7.69 5.96 -0.75
C THR A 68 -6.68 5.99 0.40
N LEU A 69 -7.17 5.70 1.59
CA LEU A 69 -6.36 5.42 2.77
C LEU A 69 -6.85 4.10 3.36
N GLY A 70 -5.99 3.12 3.35
CA GLY A 70 -6.33 1.78 3.82
C GLY A 70 -5.16 1.12 4.54
N THR A 71 -5.44 -0.02 5.13
CA THR A 71 -4.45 -0.87 5.80
C THR A 71 -4.42 -2.25 5.20
N ALA A 72 -3.31 -2.96 5.41
CA ALA A 72 -3.19 -4.38 5.14
C ALA A 72 -2.47 -5.06 6.30
N VAL A 73 -3.16 -5.91 7.02
CA VAL A 73 -2.59 -6.74 8.08
C VAL A 73 -2.49 -8.16 7.55
N ILE A 74 -1.28 -8.53 7.14
CA ILE A 74 -0.99 -9.81 6.49
C ILE A 74 -0.97 -10.91 7.56
N GLY A 75 -1.80 -11.92 7.40
CA GLY A 75 -1.83 -13.10 8.27
C GLY A 75 -0.77 -14.13 7.90
N ALA A 76 -0.46 -15.00 8.85
CA ALA A 76 0.52 -16.08 8.65
C ALA A 76 0.08 -17.03 7.53
N GLY A 77 1.00 -17.34 6.62
CA GLY A 77 0.74 -18.23 5.48
C GLY A 77 0.07 -17.55 4.27
N GLU A 78 -0.14 -16.23 4.30
CA GLU A 78 -0.65 -15.51 3.14
C GLU A 78 0.31 -15.61 1.94
N LYS A 79 -0.26 -15.71 0.76
CA LYS A 79 0.51 -15.72 -0.49
C LYS A 79 0.78 -14.31 -0.98
N ALA A 80 1.95 -14.10 -1.55
CA ALA A 80 2.26 -12.85 -2.21
C ALA A 80 1.26 -12.56 -3.35
N GLN A 81 0.88 -11.29 -3.48
CA GLN A 81 0.14 -10.84 -4.66
C GLN A 81 0.98 -11.01 -5.92
N PRO A 82 0.37 -11.28 -7.08
CA PRO A 82 1.09 -11.18 -8.36
C PRO A 82 1.62 -9.76 -8.55
N PHE A 83 2.69 -9.63 -9.32
CA PHE A 83 3.14 -8.30 -9.74
C PHE A 83 2.04 -7.59 -10.52
N HIS A 84 1.78 -6.37 -10.15
CA HIS A 84 0.73 -5.53 -10.73
C HIS A 84 1.16 -4.06 -10.71
N VAL A 85 0.42 -3.23 -11.38
CA VAL A 85 0.52 -1.77 -11.31
C VAL A 85 -0.76 -1.22 -10.72
N ASP A 86 -0.65 -0.24 -9.83
CA ASP A 86 -1.81 0.30 -9.10
C ASP A 86 -2.61 1.28 -9.96
N ASP A 87 -2.02 1.80 -11.02
CA ASP A 87 -2.65 2.71 -11.97
C ASP A 87 -3.38 2.00 -13.14
N SER A 88 -3.46 0.67 -13.15
CA SER A 88 -4.15 -0.12 -14.18
C SER A 88 -5.65 0.17 -14.32
N VAL A 89 -6.24 0.87 -13.34
CA VAL A 89 -7.63 1.36 -13.42
C VAL A 89 -7.80 2.48 -14.44
N TYR A 90 -6.70 3.12 -14.86
CA TYR A 90 -6.69 4.16 -15.87
C TYR A 90 -6.22 3.57 -17.22
N SER A 91 -7.04 3.68 -18.25
CA SER A 91 -6.75 3.14 -19.59
C SER A 91 -5.83 4.06 -20.40
N PHE A 92 -4.65 4.40 -19.86
CA PHE A 92 -3.64 5.17 -20.58
C PHE A 92 -2.56 4.27 -21.15
N PRO A 93 -2.08 4.53 -22.37
CA PRO A 93 -0.90 3.83 -22.90
C PRO A 93 0.34 4.09 -22.06
N ARG A 94 1.16 3.07 -21.85
CA ARG A 94 2.45 3.19 -21.18
C ARG A 94 3.59 3.50 -22.17
N PRO A 95 4.63 4.21 -21.72
CA PRO A 95 4.73 4.91 -20.46
C PRO A 95 3.88 6.22 -20.48
N HIS A 96 3.37 6.61 -19.33
CA HIS A 96 2.60 7.84 -19.16
C HIS A 96 3.13 8.66 -17.97
N PRO A 97 2.77 9.93 -17.81
CA PRO A 97 3.07 10.70 -16.61
C PRO A 97 2.55 10.00 -15.34
N ASN A 98 3.17 10.32 -14.20
CA ASN A 98 2.76 9.74 -12.92
C ASN A 98 1.29 10.10 -12.60
N LEU A 99 0.43 9.11 -12.53
CA LEU A 99 -1.01 9.27 -12.25
C LEU A 99 -1.33 8.90 -10.80
N VAL A 100 -0.58 7.94 -10.25
CA VAL A 100 -0.76 7.41 -8.90
C VAL A 100 0.60 7.34 -8.23
N CYS A 101 0.64 7.69 -6.95
CA CYS A 101 1.78 7.46 -6.09
C CYS A 101 1.26 6.89 -4.77
N ASN A 102 1.65 5.67 -4.45
CA ASN A 102 1.31 5.04 -3.18
C ASN A 102 2.44 5.21 -2.19
N THR A 103 2.09 5.35 -0.92
CA THR A 103 3.05 5.31 0.19
C THR A 103 2.73 4.14 1.10
N MET A 104 3.75 3.38 1.47
CA MET A 104 3.63 2.26 2.40
C MET A 104 4.24 2.62 3.74
N TRP A 105 3.43 2.59 4.78
CA TRP A 105 3.81 2.89 6.14
C TRP A 105 4.03 1.60 6.92
N ALA A 106 5.27 1.35 7.31
CA ALA A 106 5.61 0.18 8.12
C ALA A 106 5.13 0.38 9.56
N ILE A 107 3.98 -0.15 9.91
CA ILE A 107 3.48 -0.16 11.30
C ILE A 107 4.25 -1.20 12.13
N ASP A 108 4.61 -2.33 11.52
CA ASP A 108 5.57 -3.32 11.99
C ASP A 108 6.81 -3.33 11.11
N ASP A 109 7.90 -3.96 11.57
CA ASP A 109 9.07 -4.16 10.72
C ASP A 109 8.69 -4.94 9.46
N PHE A 110 9.08 -4.44 8.29
CA PHE A 110 8.98 -5.19 7.05
C PHE A 110 10.21 -6.06 6.88
N THR A 111 10.01 -7.36 6.86
CA THR A 111 11.07 -8.36 6.72
C THR A 111 10.72 -9.38 5.65
N LYS A 112 11.71 -10.11 5.17
CA LYS A 112 11.48 -11.21 4.24
C LYS A 112 10.53 -12.27 4.83
N ALA A 113 10.55 -12.46 6.13
CA ALA A 113 9.76 -13.51 6.80
C ALA A 113 8.29 -13.16 6.98
N ASN A 114 7.93 -11.85 7.00
CA ASN A 114 6.55 -11.40 7.24
C ASN A 114 5.90 -10.71 6.03
N GLY A 115 6.47 -10.89 4.84
CA GLY A 115 5.85 -10.42 3.60
C GLY A 115 6.19 -8.99 3.22
N ALA A 116 7.45 -8.55 3.44
CA ALA A 116 7.93 -7.29 2.90
C ALA A 116 7.58 -7.17 1.40
N THR A 117 7.09 -6.00 1.01
CA THR A 117 6.61 -5.76 -0.36
C THR A 117 7.74 -5.92 -1.38
N MET A 118 7.43 -6.59 -2.47
CA MET A 118 8.32 -6.73 -3.62
C MET A 118 8.07 -5.57 -4.59
N VAL A 119 9.14 -4.89 -5.00
CA VAL A 119 9.07 -3.82 -6.01
C VAL A 119 10.05 -4.10 -7.14
N VAL A 120 9.67 -3.77 -8.35
CA VAL A 120 10.54 -3.85 -9.54
C VAL A 120 11.07 -2.44 -9.82
N PRO A 121 12.32 -2.12 -9.46
CA PRO A 121 12.86 -0.78 -9.64
C PRO A 121 12.83 -0.35 -11.11
N GLY A 122 12.37 0.87 -11.37
CA GLY A 122 12.28 1.43 -12.71
C GLY A 122 11.08 0.96 -13.53
N SER A 123 10.22 0.09 -12.99
CA SER A 123 9.06 -0.46 -13.72
C SER A 123 8.02 0.56 -14.17
N HIS A 124 7.97 1.73 -13.53
CA HIS A 124 7.12 2.84 -13.96
C HIS A 124 7.45 3.36 -15.37
N LEU A 125 8.66 3.06 -15.87
CA LEU A 125 9.10 3.41 -17.24
C LEU A 125 8.83 2.31 -18.27
N PHE A 126 8.27 1.16 -17.87
CA PHE A 126 8.00 0.07 -18.80
C PHE A 126 6.84 0.43 -19.73
N SER A 127 6.92 -0.06 -20.98
CA SER A 127 5.89 0.14 -22.00
C SER A 127 4.65 -0.72 -21.80
N ASP A 128 4.77 -1.77 -21.00
CA ASP A 128 3.74 -2.78 -20.83
C ASP A 128 3.44 -3.05 -19.35
N ASP A 129 2.24 -3.46 -19.08
CA ASP A 129 1.84 -3.95 -17.75
C ASP A 129 2.52 -5.30 -17.45
N PRO A 130 2.69 -5.65 -16.17
CA PRO A 130 3.28 -6.92 -15.81
C PRO A 130 2.43 -8.10 -16.29
N GLU A 131 3.08 -9.09 -16.91
CA GLU A 131 2.42 -10.32 -17.36
C GLU A 131 2.04 -11.19 -16.15
N PRO A 132 0.81 -11.70 -16.09
CA PRO A 132 0.39 -12.57 -15.00
C PRO A 132 1.29 -13.81 -14.87
N GLY A 133 1.80 -14.05 -13.67
CA GLY A 133 2.65 -15.21 -13.36
C GLY A 133 4.10 -15.12 -13.83
N LYS A 134 4.50 -14.05 -14.49
CA LYS A 134 5.89 -13.81 -14.87
C LYS A 134 6.71 -13.40 -13.67
N TYR A 135 7.92 -13.95 -13.58
CA TYR A 135 8.92 -13.51 -12.61
C TYR A 135 9.62 -12.24 -13.10
N TYR A 136 9.79 -11.29 -12.21
CA TYR A 136 10.58 -10.08 -12.43
C TYR A 136 11.69 -10.01 -11.39
N ASP A 137 12.86 -9.56 -11.80
CA ASP A 137 13.90 -9.20 -10.83
C ASP A 137 13.42 -8.04 -9.97
N HIS A 138 13.46 -8.21 -8.66
CA HIS A 138 12.80 -7.31 -7.72
C HIS A 138 13.62 -7.08 -6.45
N ALA A 139 13.38 -5.97 -5.80
CA ALA A 139 13.86 -5.68 -4.47
C ALA A 139 12.75 -5.92 -3.42
N LEU A 140 13.16 -6.32 -2.23
CA LEU A 140 12.27 -6.36 -1.06
C LEU A 140 12.39 -5.04 -0.29
N LEU A 141 11.28 -4.39 -0.01
CA LEU A 141 11.22 -3.21 0.85
C LEU A 141 11.34 -3.65 2.32
N THR A 142 12.54 -4.07 2.71
CA THR A 142 12.82 -4.38 4.13
C THR A 142 13.11 -3.07 4.88
N MET A 143 12.33 -2.78 5.92
CA MET A 143 12.45 -1.53 6.66
C MET A 143 11.91 -1.67 8.08
N PRO A 144 12.47 -0.94 9.07
CA PRO A 144 11.96 -0.96 10.43
C PRO A 144 10.60 -0.26 10.54
N ALA A 145 9.85 -0.60 11.58
CA ALA A 145 8.61 0.10 11.94
C ALA A 145 8.84 1.61 12.07
N GLY A 146 7.94 2.39 11.49
CA GLY A 146 8.04 3.85 11.40
C GLY A 146 8.66 4.37 10.12
N SER A 147 9.18 3.48 9.25
CA SER A 147 9.63 3.86 7.92
C SER A 147 8.45 4.03 6.96
N ILE A 148 8.68 4.83 5.91
CA ILE A 148 7.73 5.04 4.82
C ILE A 148 8.48 4.82 3.51
N ALA A 149 7.91 4.02 2.62
CA ALA A 149 8.39 3.79 1.28
C ALA A 149 7.38 4.32 0.26
#